data_419df700a8e762fad702483fd5fbe8b0
#
_entry.id   419df700a8e762fad702483fd5fbe8b0
#
_cell.length_a   1.000
_cell.length_b   1.000
_cell.length_c   1.000
_cell.angle_alpha   90.00
_cell.angle_beta   90.00
_cell.angle_gamma   90.00
#
_symmetry.space_group_name_H-M   'P 1'
#
loop_
_entity.id
_entity.type
_entity.pdbx_description
1 polymer ?
#
loop_
_entity_poly.entity_id
_entity_poly.type
_entity_poly.pdbx_seq_one_letter_code
_entity_poly.pdbx_strand_id
1 'polypeptide(L)'
;MEENKLNELMSITAEECAELTQVCMKVVRFGMNNDYKPKRPWLIEEAGDVLCMLKFMVENELVTWEELEERADYKRNKLMK
;
A
#
# COMPACT_ATOMS: atom_id res chain seq x y z
N MET A 1 -13.12 10.76 14.28
CA MET A 1 -11.67 10.76 14.50
C MET A 1 -11.16 12.17 14.69
N GLU A 2 -10.32 12.38 15.68
CA GLU A 2 -9.75 13.70 15.93
C GLU A 2 -8.88 14.14 14.75
N GLU A 3 -8.90 15.44 14.43
CA GLU A 3 -8.19 15.98 13.27
C GLU A 3 -6.68 15.73 13.28
N ASN A 4 -6.03 15.88 14.45
CA ASN A 4 -4.60 15.63 14.57
C ASN A 4 -4.26 14.16 14.29
N LYS A 5 -5.09 13.24 14.76
CA LYS A 5 -4.92 11.81 14.52
C LYS A 5 -5.15 11.46 13.04
N LEU A 6 -6.13 12.11 12.43
CA LEU A 6 -6.39 11.94 11.02
C LEU A 6 -5.18 12.38 10.18
N ASN A 7 -4.65 13.55 10.49
CA ASN A 7 -3.48 14.08 9.77
C ASN A 7 -2.26 13.17 9.96
N GLU A 8 -2.06 12.65 11.16
CA GLU A 8 -0.98 11.70 11.42
C GLU A 8 -1.16 10.43 10.61
N LEU A 9 -2.37 9.87 10.60
CA LEU A 9 -2.67 8.66 9.82
C LEU A 9 -2.40 8.89 8.32
N MET A 10 -2.86 10.02 7.80
CA MET A 10 -2.66 10.35 6.38
C MET A 10 -1.18 10.54 6.06
N SER A 11 -0.44 11.20 6.94
CA SER A 11 1.00 11.43 6.73
C SER A 11 1.79 10.13 6.71
N ILE A 12 1.51 9.23 7.65
CA ILE A 12 2.18 7.93 7.70
C ILE A 12 1.80 7.09 6.49
N THR A 13 0.52 7.11 6.10
CA THR A 13 0.07 6.40 4.91
C THR A 13 0.84 6.87 3.67
N ALA A 14 1.01 8.18 3.53
CA ALA A 14 1.77 8.74 2.40
C ALA A 14 3.22 8.26 2.40
N GLU A 15 3.86 8.22 3.58
CA GLU A 15 5.23 7.71 3.72
C GLU A 15 5.33 6.24 3.32
N GLU A 16 4.40 5.42 3.79
CA GLU A 16 4.40 3.99 3.48
C GLU A 16 4.16 3.74 1.98
N CYS A 17 3.29 4.52 1.36
CA CYS A 17 3.07 4.44 -0.08
C CYS A 17 4.34 4.82 -0.85
N ALA A 18 5.07 5.83 -0.39
CA ALA A 18 6.33 6.25 -1.01
C ALA A 18 7.39 5.14 -0.91
N GLU A 19 7.48 4.46 0.21
CA GLU A 19 8.40 3.34 0.41
C GLU A 19 8.05 2.16 -0.51
N LEU A 20 6.76 1.85 -0.66
CA LEU A 20 6.33 0.82 -1.60
C LEU A 20 6.68 1.21 -3.03
N THR A 21 6.53 2.48 -3.38
CA THR A 21 6.93 3.00 -4.69
C THR A 21 8.41 2.72 -4.95
N GLN A 22 9.27 2.96 -3.96
CA GLN A 22 10.70 2.69 -4.10
C GLN A 22 10.99 1.23 -4.42
N VAL A 23 10.36 0.31 -3.70
CA VAL A 23 10.57 -1.12 -3.94
C VAL A 23 10.08 -1.53 -5.33
N CYS A 24 8.93 -0.99 -5.75
CA CYS A 24 8.40 -1.28 -7.08
C CYS A 24 9.41 -0.85 -8.17
N MET A 25 10.00 0.34 -8.02
CA MET A 25 10.96 0.84 -9.00
C MET A 25 12.27 0.05 -8.97
N LYS A 26 12.68 -0.47 -7.81
CA LYS A 26 13.84 -1.35 -7.72
C LYS A 26 13.59 -2.67 -8.43
N VAL A 27 12.37 -3.20 -8.34
CA VAL A 27 11.98 -4.40 -9.08
C VAL A 27 12.03 -4.15 -10.60
N VAL A 28 11.53 -2.99 -11.04
CA VAL A 28 11.58 -2.61 -12.46
C VAL A 28 13.02 -2.54 -12.94
N ARG A 29 13.89 -1.91 -12.15
CA ARG A 29 15.30 -1.69 -12.54
C ARG A 29 16.15 -2.94 -12.46
N PHE A 30 15.99 -3.75 -11.43
CA PHE A 30 16.89 -4.85 -11.11
C PHE A 30 16.26 -6.25 -11.17
N GLY A 31 14.93 -6.35 -11.29
CA GLY A 31 14.20 -7.61 -11.26
C GLY A 31 13.98 -8.12 -9.84
N MET A 32 13.12 -9.12 -9.72
CA MET A 32 12.78 -9.73 -8.43
C MET A 32 13.91 -10.57 -7.84
N ASN A 33 14.66 -11.24 -8.69
CA ASN A 33 15.65 -12.26 -8.30
C ASN A 33 17.08 -11.76 -8.37
N ASN A 34 17.28 -10.45 -8.22
CA ASN A 34 18.61 -9.88 -8.17
C ASN A 34 19.30 -10.29 -6.86
N ASP A 35 20.51 -10.83 -6.95
CA ASP A 35 21.26 -11.37 -5.82
C ASP A 35 21.71 -10.30 -4.83
N TYR A 36 21.78 -9.06 -5.26
CA TYR A 36 22.28 -7.98 -4.41
C TYR A 36 21.35 -7.72 -3.21
N LYS A 37 20.04 -7.74 -3.45
CA LYS A 37 19.06 -7.60 -2.37
C LYS A 37 17.79 -8.35 -2.75
N PRO A 38 17.37 -9.35 -1.95
CA PRO A 38 16.13 -10.08 -2.22
C PRO A 38 14.94 -9.11 -2.25
N LYS A 39 14.19 -9.12 -3.33
CA LYS A 39 13.08 -8.16 -3.50
C LYS A 39 11.78 -8.66 -2.86
N ARG A 40 11.58 -9.98 -2.83
CA ARG A 40 10.33 -10.51 -2.29
C ARG A 40 10.11 -10.15 -0.82
N PRO A 41 11.08 -10.37 0.10
CA PRO A 41 10.90 -9.94 1.50
C PRO A 41 10.68 -8.44 1.63
N TRP A 42 11.38 -7.64 0.84
CA TRP A 42 11.24 -6.19 0.85
C TRP A 42 9.87 -5.77 0.35
N LEU A 43 9.38 -6.41 -0.73
CA LEU A 43 8.04 -6.14 -1.26
C LEU A 43 6.96 -6.50 -0.23
N ILE A 44 7.10 -7.63 0.46
CA ILE A 44 6.18 -8.04 1.52
C ILE A 44 6.15 -6.99 2.65
N GLU A 45 7.33 -6.54 3.08
CA GLU A 45 7.43 -5.54 4.13
C GLU A 45 6.68 -4.26 3.76
N GLU A 46 7.00 -3.68 2.61
CA GLU A 46 6.44 -2.39 2.22
C GLU A 46 4.96 -2.48 1.83
N ALA A 47 4.56 -3.53 1.13
CA ALA A 47 3.15 -3.74 0.81
C ALA A 47 2.32 -4.03 2.07
N GLY A 48 2.90 -4.81 2.99
CA GLY A 48 2.27 -5.08 4.29
C GLY A 48 2.09 -3.82 5.11
N ASP A 49 3.07 -2.93 5.09
CA ASP A 49 2.98 -1.65 5.82
C ASP A 49 1.86 -0.79 5.25
N VAL A 50 1.70 -0.73 3.93
CA VAL A 50 0.56 -0.03 3.30
C VAL A 50 -0.75 -0.68 3.71
N LEU A 51 -0.82 -2.01 3.70
CA LEU A 51 -2.02 -2.73 4.12
C LEU A 51 -2.38 -2.38 5.57
N CYS A 52 -1.38 -2.27 6.45
CA CYS A 52 -1.59 -1.86 7.84
C CYS A 52 -2.30 -0.50 7.91
N MET A 53 -1.88 0.45 7.09
CA MET A 53 -2.50 1.78 7.08
C MET A 53 -3.94 1.71 6.57
N LEU A 54 -4.23 0.85 5.59
CA LEU A 54 -5.60 0.64 5.12
C LEU A 54 -6.47 0.04 6.23
N LYS A 55 -5.93 -0.90 7.00
CA LYS A 55 -6.65 -1.46 8.16
C LYS A 55 -6.98 -0.39 9.19
N PHE A 56 -6.05 0.52 9.48
CA PHE A 56 -6.33 1.64 10.38
C PHE A 56 -7.44 2.55 9.86
N MET A 57 -7.48 2.78 8.55
CA MET A 57 -8.56 3.58 7.95
C MET A 57 -9.92 2.94 8.18
N VAL A 58 -10.01 1.61 8.03
CA VAL A 58 -11.26 0.88 8.27
C VAL A 58 -11.61 0.90 9.76
N GLU A 59 -10.64 0.66 10.64
CA GLU A 59 -10.85 0.67 12.09
C GLU A 59 -11.34 2.03 12.60
N ASN A 60 -10.93 3.10 11.96
CA ASN A 60 -11.34 4.46 12.30
C ASN A 60 -12.54 4.95 11.49
N GLU A 61 -13.22 4.03 10.80
CA GLU A 61 -14.46 4.30 10.07
C GLU A 61 -14.34 5.36 8.97
N LEU A 62 -13.14 5.52 8.41
CA LEU A 62 -12.93 6.42 7.27
C LEU A 62 -13.41 5.78 5.97
N VAL A 63 -13.27 4.48 5.87
CA VAL A 63 -13.71 3.67 4.72
C VAL A 63 -14.14 2.30 5.25
N THR A 64 -14.80 1.50 4.41
CA THR A 64 -15.14 0.12 4.75
C THR A 64 -14.37 -0.84 3.83
N TRP A 65 -14.16 -2.07 4.29
CA TRP A 65 -13.55 -3.09 3.43
C TRP A 65 -14.38 -3.32 2.18
N GLU A 66 -15.71 -3.30 2.31
CA GLU A 66 -16.62 -3.48 1.17
C GLU A 66 -16.34 -2.43 0.10
N GLU A 67 -16.24 -1.16 0.50
CA GLU A 67 -15.94 -0.08 -0.43
C GLU A 67 -14.57 -0.24 -1.09
N LEU A 68 -13.56 -0.64 -0.32
CA LEU A 68 -12.21 -0.85 -0.85
C LEU A 68 -12.17 -2.01 -1.83
N GLU A 69 -12.82 -3.13 -1.50
CA GLU A 69 -12.86 -4.30 -2.37
C GLU A 69 -13.63 -4.02 -3.65
N GLU A 70 -14.73 -3.30 -3.56
CA GLU A 70 -15.52 -2.89 -4.71
C GLU A 70 -14.70 -2.05 -5.68
N ARG A 71 -13.95 -1.10 -5.13
CA ARG A 71 -13.06 -0.26 -5.95
C ARG A 71 -11.92 -1.07 -6.55
N ALA A 72 -11.35 -2.00 -5.77
CA ALA A 72 -10.29 -2.88 -6.26
C ALA A 72 -10.77 -3.73 -7.44
N ASP A 73 -11.98 -4.27 -7.35
CA ASP A 73 -12.58 -5.05 -8.43
C ASP A 73 -12.81 -4.20 -9.68
N TYR A 74 -13.32 -2.99 -9.49
CA TYR A 74 -13.48 -2.05 -10.60
C TYR A 74 -12.15 -1.78 -11.31
N LYS A 75 -11.10 -1.51 -10.54
CA LYS A 75 -9.77 -1.24 -11.08
C LYS A 75 -9.20 -2.46 -11.79
N ARG A 76 -9.38 -3.64 -11.19
CA ARG A 76 -8.93 -4.88 -11.78
C ARG A 76 -9.56 -5.12 -13.15
N ASN A 77 -10.88 -4.94 -13.23
CA ASN A 77 -11.59 -5.12 -14.49
C ASN A 77 -11.11 -4.15 -15.56
N LYS A 78 -10.79 -2.92 -15.15
CA LYS A 78 -10.27 -1.90 -16.05
C LYS A 78 -8.89 -2.28 -16.58
N LEU A 79 -8.03 -2.80 -15.72
CA LEU A 79 -6.66 -3.20 -16.07
C LEU A 79 -6.61 -4.46 -16.93
N MET A 80 -7.61 -5.33 -16.79
CA MET A 80 -7.65 -6.63 -17.50
C MET A 80 -8.28 -6.55 -18.90
N LYS A 81 -8.67 -5.39 -19.35
CA LYS A 81 -9.23 -5.20 -20.69
C LYS A 81 -8.19 -5.30 -21.78
#